data_90407de8ef6ff03476a1467d1c542c8e
#
_entry.id   90407de8ef6ff03476a1467d1c542c8e
#
_cell.length_a   1.000
_cell.length_b   1.000
_cell.length_c   1.000
_cell.angle_alpha   90.00
_cell.angle_beta   90.00
_cell.angle_gamma   90.00
#
_symmetry.space_group_name_H-M   'P 1'
#
loop_
_entity.id
_entity.type
_entity.pdbx_description
1 polymer ?
#
loop_
_entity_poly.entity_id
_entity_poly.type
_entity_poly.pdbx_seq_one_letter_code
_entity_poly.pdbx_strand_id
1 'polypeptide(L)'
;NEIRIFFDEYIKLKNLQKNLIISPPMDPAPEITPLGSASKYITIKIYDSLATNTTYAFNFGNSIEDNNEGNVLPFYRYVFSTGDNIDSLSINGFVYDALEKDVSAPSFVLLHEVDSNYSDSLIFKKKPKYIGTTDSLSQFKIENLKVGKYLLTALQEENTDYIYQPKKDKFAYNSNFIEIPSDTLYYLKLFKQSDNSKFVRAKQLASGRIGFGYEGDSSSIKITPILPQIDNNNFTISKEPEKDTLNFWYRPRKPLLDSLLFEVTSQKNIDTVNIKLRSMKKDSLSFKPLSSVLKLGEYFIINSTIPVFELDPEKIKVINKDSISIKSLSTTDPFNNRVKIKFEMAEDERYNIKLFPGALTDFYGNKNDTLNFSANTKSLSSYGNLRLSLRNANFPLIVQIVSKNWEVKAEKILKSNNVIDFIDLDPGTYYVRAIFDANNNGNYDPGNFLEGRQPEKVIYASEMLEVRAGWDAIEEFTLKN
;
A
#
# COMPACT_ATOMS: atom_id res chain seq x y z
N ASN A 1 33.91 21.46 15.37
CA ASN A 1 33.33 22.75 15.77
C ASN A 1 32.31 22.53 16.89
N GLU A 2 32.17 23.54 17.79
CA GLU A 2 31.21 23.46 18.91
C GLU A 2 30.38 24.75 18.96
N ILE A 3 29.06 24.59 19.13
CA ILE A 3 28.07 25.67 19.29
C ILE A 3 27.39 25.46 20.63
N ARG A 4 27.20 26.55 21.39
CA ARG A 4 26.39 26.53 22.61
C ARG A 4 25.23 27.52 22.52
N ILE A 5 24.03 27.01 22.79
CA ILE A 5 22.81 27.80 22.80
C ILE A 5 22.37 27.91 24.27
N PHE A 6 22.29 29.11 24.81
CA PHE A 6 21.96 29.36 26.21
C PHE A 6 20.49 29.73 26.39
N PHE A 7 19.91 29.27 27.47
CA PHE A 7 18.54 29.53 27.90
C PHE A 7 18.56 30.16 29.30
N ASP A 8 17.56 30.93 29.60
CA ASP A 8 17.40 31.57 30.92
C ASP A 8 16.94 30.55 31.99
N GLU A 9 16.28 29.44 31.55
CA GLU A 9 15.81 28.36 32.41
C GLU A 9 16.53 27.04 32.13
N TYR A 10 16.31 26.06 33.03
CA TYR A 10 16.78 24.69 32.78
C TYR A 10 15.87 23.98 31.79
N ILE A 11 16.42 23.49 30.70
CA ILE A 11 15.71 22.77 29.64
C ILE A 11 16.11 21.29 29.60
N LYS A 12 15.23 20.48 29.03
CA LYS A 12 15.48 19.09 28.66
C LYS A 12 15.22 18.88 27.17
N LEU A 13 15.97 17.96 26.58
CA LEU A 13 15.72 17.51 25.19
C LEU A 13 14.94 16.20 25.22
N LYS A 14 13.71 16.21 24.66
CA LYS A 14 12.86 15.04 24.51
C LYS A 14 12.67 14.67 23.04
N ASN A 15 12.73 13.37 22.75
CA ASN A 15 12.49 12.83 21.40
C ASN A 15 13.32 13.54 20.30
N LEU A 16 14.54 13.96 20.63
CA LEU A 16 15.38 14.77 19.76
C LEU A 16 15.56 14.11 18.37
N GLN A 17 15.81 12.80 18.33
CA GLN A 17 16.01 12.05 17.07
C GLN A 17 14.82 12.10 16.12
N LYS A 18 13.59 12.29 16.64
CA LYS A 18 12.36 12.37 15.83
C LYS A 18 12.04 13.79 15.38
N ASN A 19 12.46 14.78 16.15
CA ASN A 19 12.04 16.18 15.95
C ASN A 19 13.13 17.04 15.33
N LEU A 20 14.39 16.67 15.49
CA LEU A 20 15.51 17.49 14.99
C LEU A 20 15.65 17.33 13.48
N ILE A 21 15.56 18.45 12.77
CA ILE A 21 15.88 18.53 11.35
C ILE A 21 17.06 19.46 11.17
N ILE A 22 18.10 18.96 10.49
CA ILE A 22 19.29 19.73 10.14
C ILE A 22 19.28 19.93 8.62
N SER A 23 19.33 21.17 8.20
CA SER A 23 19.31 21.54 6.79
C SER A 23 20.43 22.54 6.47
N PRO A 24 21.35 22.22 5.56
CA PRO A 24 21.64 20.92 4.94
C PRO A 24 21.95 19.81 5.96
N PRO A 25 21.65 18.53 5.65
CA PRO A 25 21.95 17.41 6.53
C PRO A 25 23.47 17.22 6.65
N MET A 26 23.92 16.80 7.84
CA MET A 26 25.34 16.54 8.16
C MET A 26 25.63 15.04 8.20
N ASP A 27 26.81 14.65 7.73
CA ASP A 27 27.30 13.27 7.81
C ASP A 27 28.79 13.25 8.14
N PRO A 28 29.19 12.81 9.35
CA PRO A 28 28.34 12.25 10.41
C PRO A 28 27.41 13.28 11.07
N ALA A 29 26.31 12.80 11.63
CA ALA A 29 25.38 13.64 12.38
C ALA A 29 26.07 14.28 13.60
N PRO A 30 25.74 15.53 13.97
CA PRO A 30 26.33 16.19 15.13
C PRO A 30 25.88 15.54 16.44
N GLU A 31 26.75 15.60 17.45
CA GLU A 31 26.39 15.23 18.82
C GLU A 31 25.71 16.42 19.50
N ILE A 32 24.53 16.21 20.05
CA ILE A 32 23.76 17.25 20.73
C ILE A 32 23.45 16.81 22.15
N THR A 33 23.82 17.68 23.09
CA THR A 33 23.64 17.46 24.54
C THR A 33 22.91 18.66 25.17
N PRO A 34 22.19 18.48 26.30
CA PRO A 34 22.15 17.31 27.16
C PRO A 34 21.20 16.24 26.67
N LEU A 35 21.51 14.97 26.90
CA LEU A 35 20.60 13.85 26.72
C LEU A 35 20.23 13.28 28.09
N GLY A 36 18.93 13.32 28.42
CA GLY A 36 18.41 12.71 29.66
C GLY A 36 18.63 13.52 30.95
N SER A 37 19.31 14.68 30.91
CA SER A 37 19.50 15.58 32.05
C SER A 37 19.07 17.00 31.70
N ALA A 38 18.80 17.83 32.72
CA ALA A 38 18.49 19.24 32.52
C ALA A 38 19.78 20.07 32.41
N SER A 39 19.74 21.12 31.60
CA SER A 39 20.86 22.08 31.44
C SER A 39 20.31 23.46 31.07
N LYS A 40 21.11 24.50 31.36
CA LYS A 40 20.82 25.86 30.87
C LYS A 40 21.35 26.12 29.46
N TYR A 41 21.96 25.15 28.83
CA TYR A 41 22.45 25.29 27.46
C TYR A 41 22.39 23.97 26.71
N ILE A 42 22.25 24.07 25.39
CA ILE A 42 22.43 22.98 24.43
C ILE A 42 23.83 23.14 23.86
N THR A 43 24.59 22.05 23.82
CA THR A 43 25.87 21.97 23.09
C THR A 43 25.68 21.14 21.82
N ILE A 44 26.11 21.69 20.68
CA ILE A 44 26.12 21.02 19.37
C ILE A 44 27.58 20.86 18.96
N LYS A 45 28.06 19.62 18.89
CA LYS A 45 29.40 19.29 18.38
C LYS A 45 29.31 18.79 16.96
N ILE A 46 29.89 19.54 16.04
CA ILE A 46 29.87 19.26 14.60
C ILE A 46 31.18 18.60 14.21
N TYR A 47 31.09 17.39 13.69
CA TYR A 47 32.18 16.56 13.22
C TYR A 47 32.34 16.61 11.71
N ASP A 48 31.23 16.91 10.99
CA ASP A 48 31.25 17.03 9.54
C ASP A 48 32.06 18.25 9.05
N SER A 49 32.53 18.15 7.82
CA SER A 49 33.17 19.26 7.11
C SER A 49 32.10 20.18 6.51
N LEU A 50 31.94 21.35 7.11
CA LEU A 50 30.93 22.31 6.65
C LEU A 50 31.29 22.87 5.26
N ALA A 51 30.30 22.88 4.38
CA ALA A 51 30.42 23.50 3.06
C ALA A 51 30.61 25.02 3.19
N THR A 52 31.42 25.61 2.35
CA THR A 52 31.68 27.08 2.32
C THR A 52 30.44 27.84 1.82
N ASN A 53 30.30 29.06 2.30
CA ASN A 53 29.19 29.95 1.91
C ASN A 53 27.82 29.27 1.98
N THR A 54 27.56 28.57 3.08
CA THR A 54 26.33 27.75 3.23
C THR A 54 25.64 28.11 4.55
N THR A 55 24.36 28.33 4.49
CA THR A 55 23.51 28.55 5.67
C THR A 55 23.01 27.21 6.20
N TYR A 56 23.26 26.94 7.48
CA TYR A 56 22.80 25.76 8.20
C TYR A 56 21.72 26.15 9.19
N ALA A 57 20.66 25.35 9.24
CA ALA A 57 19.56 25.50 10.18
C ALA A 57 19.36 24.21 11.00
N PHE A 58 19.31 24.36 12.31
CA PHE A 58 18.95 23.31 13.26
C PHE A 58 17.52 23.61 13.75
N ASN A 59 16.55 22.86 13.29
CA ASN A 59 15.16 22.97 13.75
C ASN A 59 14.90 21.88 14.78
N PHE A 60 14.69 22.26 16.03
CA PHE A 60 14.47 21.35 17.15
C PHE A 60 13.02 20.87 17.27
N GLY A 61 12.11 21.37 16.43
CA GLY A 61 10.69 21.02 16.50
C GLY A 61 10.12 21.23 17.90
N ASN A 62 9.58 20.18 18.50
CA ASN A 62 9.03 20.17 19.86
C ASN A 62 9.97 19.47 20.86
N SER A 63 11.28 19.41 20.59
CA SER A 63 12.23 18.68 21.45
C SER A 63 12.62 19.43 22.72
N ILE A 64 12.56 20.76 22.72
CA ILE A 64 13.01 21.57 23.84
C ILE A 64 11.85 21.80 24.81
N GLU A 65 11.99 21.30 26.03
CA GLU A 65 11.02 21.50 27.09
C GLU A 65 11.68 22.17 28.30
N ASP A 66 10.94 23.05 28.97
CA ASP A 66 11.32 23.51 30.31
C ASP A 66 11.35 22.32 31.29
N ASN A 67 12.38 22.29 32.13
CA ASN A 67 12.56 21.20 33.09
C ASN A 67 11.55 21.20 34.23
N ASN A 68 11.09 22.35 34.66
CA ASN A 68 10.26 22.51 35.86
C ASN A 68 8.77 22.33 35.55
N GLU A 69 8.30 23.02 34.54
CA GLU A 69 6.86 23.07 34.18
C GLU A 69 6.51 22.13 33.03
N GLY A 70 7.52 21.70 32.25
CA GLY A 70 7.31 20.83 31.09
C GLY A 70 6.74 21.54 29.87
N ASN A 71 6.77 22.87 29.84
CA ASN A 71 6.33 23.65 28.70
C ASN A 71 7.28 23.44 27.51
N VAL A 72 6.71 23.18 26.34
CA VAL A 72 7.48 23.00 25.09
C VAL A 72 7.78 24.37 24.51
N LEU A 73 9.06 24.59 24.10
CA LEU A 73 9.45 25.68 23.22
C LEU A 73 9.31 25.21 21.76
N PRO A 74 8.17 25.47 21.09
CA PRO A 74 7.89 24.89 19.79
C PRO A 74 8.71 25.57 18.70
N PHE A 75 9.14 24.77 17.71
CA PHE A 75 9.76 25.22 16.47
C PHE A 75 11.01 26.09 16.64
N TYR A 76 11.73 25.93 17.78
CA TYR A 76 12.97 26.66 17.96
C TYR A 76 13.99 26.31 16.88
N ARG A 77 14.54 27.35 16.24
CA ARG A 77 15.52 27.20 15.16
C ARG A 77 16.78 27.99 15.49
N TYR A 78 17.92 27.32 15.35
CA TYR A 78 19.22 27.95 15.38
C TYR A 78 19.81 27.95 13.97
N VAL A 79 20.18 29.13 13.47
CA VAL A 79 20.68 29.31 12.11
C VAL A 79 22.04 30.00 12.14
N PHE A 80 22.97 29.49 11.35
CA PHE A 80 24.28 30.11 11.14
C PHE A 80 24.74 29.93 9.70
N SER A 81 25.72 30.73 9.27
CA SER A 81 26.31 30.63 7.94
C SER A 81 27.84 30.46 8.05
N THR A 82 28.42 29.71 7.12
CA THR A 82 29.87 29.62 6.90
C THR A 82 30.37 30.70 5.96
N GLY A 83 29.51 31.56 5.46
CA GLY A 83 29.79 32.74 4.66
C GLY A 83 29.43 34.03 5.39
N ASP A 84 29.51 35.15 4.69
CA ASP A 84 29.29 36.48 5.26
C ASP A 84 27.79 36.79 5.49
N ASN A 85 26.88 36.05 4.85
CA ASN A 85 25.45 36.30 4.89
C ASN A 85 24.68 35.02 5.21
N ILE A 86 23.53 35.16 5.87
CA ILE A 86 22.52 34.11 6.02
C ILE A 86 21.56 34.19 4.82
N ASP A 87 21.38 33.07 4.10
CA ASP A 87 20.42 32.99 3.01
C ASP A 87 19.00 33.21 3.54
N SER A 88 18.17 33.99 2.82
CA SER A 88 16.83 34.42 3.29
C SER A 88 15.67 33.98 2.42
N LEU A 89 15.95 33.28 1.31
CA LEU A 89 14.90 32.81 0.40
C LEU A 89 14.13 31.64 0.99
N SER A 90 12.88 31.49 0.56
CA SER A 90 12.01 30.42 1.04
C SER A 90 11.05 29.95 -0.05
N ILE A 91 10.52 28.76 0.13
CA ILE A 91 9.37 28.22 -0.61
C ILE A 91 8.34 27.69 0.37
N ASN A 92 7.10 27.60 -0.07
CA ASN A 92 5.99 27.08 0.72
C ASN A 92 5.01 26.30 -0.15
N GLY A 93 4.16 25.51 0.51
CA GLY A 93 3.17 24.70 -0.19
C GLY A 93 2.45 23.73 0.72
N PHE A 94 1.86 22.72 0.09
CA PHE A 94 1.07 21.68 0.76
C PHE A 94 1.48 20.32 0.25
N VAL A 95 1.36 19.32 1.14
CA VAL A 95 1.54 17.92 0.82
C VAL A 95 0.23 17.18 1.08
N TYR A 96 -0.31 16.51 0.07
CA TYR A 96 -1.53 15.71 0.16
C TYR A 96 -1.20 14.26 -0.12
N ASP A 97 -2.05 13.34 0.34
CA ASP A 97 -2.03 11.97 -0.16
C ASP A 97 -2.82 11.89 -1.47
N ALA A 98 -2.33 11.14 -2.45
CA ALA A 98 -2.97 11.01 -3.75
C ALA A 98 -4.23 10.14 -3.72
N LEU A 99 -4.28 9.18 -2.81
CA LEU A 99 -5.36 8.18 -2.71
C LEU A 99 -6.16 8.28 -1.41
N GLU A 100 -5.56 8.71 -0.31
CA GLU A 100 -6.19 8.85 1.00
C GLU A 100 -6.59 10.32 1.22
N LYS A 101 -7.69 10.58 1.93
CA LYS A 101 -8.18 11.94 2.17
C LYS A 101 -7.26 12.73 3.12
N ASP A 102 -6.72 12.04 4.10
CA ASP A 102 -5.91 12.63 5.17
C ASP A 102 -4.48 12.09 5.13
N VAL A 103 -3.52 12.93 5.36
CA VAL A 103 -2.12 12.52 5.54
C VAL A 103 -1.93 12.07 6.98
N SER A 104 -1.66 10.80 7.19
CA SER A 104 -1.63 10.16 8.52
C SER A 104 -0.43 10.53 9.40
N ALA A 105 0.64 11.10 8.82
CA ALA A 105 1.86 11.50 9.52
C ALA A 105 2.51 12.71 8.85
N PRO A 106 3.36 13.47 9.57
CA PRO A 106 4.15 14.51 8.95
C PRO A 106 5.02 13.96 7.82
N SER A 107 5.18 14.75 6.77
CA SER A 107 6.02 14.42 5.62
C SER A 107 7.24 15.32 5.59
N PHE A 108 8.38 14.77 5.19
CA PHE A 108 9.56 15.58 4.88
C PHE A 108 9.41 16.17 3.49
N VAL A 109 9.80 17.43 3.33
CA VAL A 109 9.87 18.09 2.03
C VAL A 109 11.32 18.38 1.73
N LEU A 110 11.78 17.93 0.56
CA LEU A 110 13.17 17.76 0.24
C LEU A 110 13.53 18.55 -1.03
N LEU A 111 14.65 19.24 -1.01
CA LEU A 111 15.21 19.90 -2.19
C LEU A 111 16.55 19.26 -2.55
N HIS A 112 16.60 18.63 -3.71
CA HIS A 112 17.82 18.13 -4.31
C HIS A 112 18.33 19.14 -5.33
N GLU A 113 19.60 19.55 -5.20
CA GLU A 113 20.20 20.51 -6.14
C GLU A 113 20.34 19.87 -7.53
N VAL A 114 19.99 20.64 -8.56
CA VAL A 114 20.09 20.24 -9.95
C VAL A 114 21.29 20.96 -10.59
N ASP A 115 22.43 20.29 -10.51
CA ASP A 115 23.70 20.73 -11.10
C ASP A 115 24.12 19.81 -12.26
N SER A 116 25.37 19.96 -12.74
CA SER A 116 25.92 19.11 -13.80
C SER A 116 26.04 17.63 -13.43
N ASN A 117 25.98 17.27 -12.14
CA ASN A 117 26.08 15.90 -11.62
C ASN A 117 24.72 15.31 -11.25
N TYR A 118 23.64 16.04 -11.52
CA TYR A 118 22.29 15.58 -11.23
C TYR A 118 21.91 14.35 -12.09
N SER A 119 21.26 13.41 -11.46
CA SER A 119 20.56 12.31 -12.13
C SER A 119 19.35 11.90 -11.29
N ASP A 120 18.29 11.37 -11.92
CA ASP A 120 17.06 10.95 -11.23
C ASP A 120 17.32 9.85 -10.19
N SER A 121 18.41 9.08 -10.34
CA SER A 121 18.79 8.08 -9.35
C SER A 121 19.33 8.67 -8.04
N LEU A 122 19.53 9.96 -7.95
CA LEU A 122 20.09 10.66 -6.79
C LEU A 122 19.19 10.50 -5.56
N ILE A 123 17.88 10.58 -5.71
CA ILE A 123 16.90 10.45 -4.61
C ILE A 123 16.95 9.09 -3.90
N PHE A 124 17.48 8.06 -4.56
CA PHE A 124 17.63 6.71 -4.00
C PHE A 124 18.99 6.48 -3.30
N LYS A 125 19.89 7.45 -3.36
CA LYS A 125 21.30 7.25 -2.95
C LYS A 125 21.89 8.37 -2.10
N LYS A 126 21.39 9.58 -2.25
CA LYS A 126 21.97 10.76 -1.59
C LYS A 126 20.92 11.55 -0.84
N LYS A 127 21.31 12.07 0.30
CA LYS A 127 20.50 13.01 1.06
C LYS A 127 20.24 14.30 0.26
N PRO A 128 19.09 14.96 0.48
CA PRO A 128 18.78 16.24 -0.15
C PRO A 128 19.68 17.36 0.36
N LYS A 129 19.72 18.48 -0.35
CA LYS A 129 20.44 19.67 0.11
C LYS A 129 19.69 20.43 1.20
N TYR A 130 18.36 20.53 1.08
CA TYR A 130 17.52 21.16 2.11
C TYR A 130 16.36 20.26 2.50
N ILE A 131 16.00 20.35 3.78
CA ILE A 131 14.95 19.54 4.39
C ILE A 131 14.01 20.46 5.16
N GLY A 132 12.72 20.31 4.90
CA GLY A 132 11.62 20.84 5.70
C GLY A 132 10.68 19.73 6.14
N THR A 133 9.68 20.08 6.90
CA THR A 133 8.59 19.17 7.31
C THR A 133 7.26 19.86 7.19
N THR A 134 6.21 19.08 7.02
CA THR A 134 4.83 19.57 7.08
C THR A 134 4.39 19.77 8.53
N ASP A 135 3.50 20.73 8.73
CA ASP A 135 2.76 20.91 9.98
C ASP A 135 1.49 20.01 10.04
N SER A 136 0.67 20.21 11.07
CA SER A 136 -0.60 19.47 11.26
C SER A 136 -1.67 19.77 10.21
N LEU A 137 -1.50 20.83 9.42
CA LEU A 137 -2.38 21.21 8.31
C LEU A 137 -1.80 20.80 6.95
N SER A 138 -0.78 19.95 6.96
CA SER A 138 -0.05 19.51 5.77
C SER A 138 0.62 20.64 4.99
N GLN A 139 0.84 21.79 5.62
CA GLN A 139 1.58 22.91 5.06
C GLN A 139 3.07 22.77 5.32
N PHE A 140 3.88 23.20 4.39
CA PHE A 140 5.33 23.27 4.57
C PHE A 140 5.88 24.63 4.24
N LYS A 141 6.98 24.99 4.90
CA LYS A 141 7.84 26.13 4.56
C LYS A 141 9.29 25.70 4.71
N ILE A 142 10.08 25.87 3.65
CA ILE A 142 11.53 25.67 3.72
C ILE A 142 12.18 27.04 3.55
N GLU A 143 13.00 27.40 4.51
CA GLU A 143 13.66 28.71 4.59
C GLU A 143 15.18 28.57 4.52
N ASN A 144 15.87 29.70 4.40
CA ASN A 144 17.31 29.79 4.30
C ASN A 144 17.87 29.10 3.05
N LEU A 145 17.15 29.30 1.94
CA LEU A 145 17.49 28.71 0.66
C LEU A 145 18.40 29.61 -0.14
N LYS A 146 19.32 29.00 -0.87
CA LYS A 146 20.19 29.65 -1.83
C LYS A 146 19.54 29.71 -3.21
N VAL A 147 19.84 30.76 -3.95
CA VAL A 147 19.47 30.85 -5.37
C VAL A 147 19.98 29.61 -6.11
N GLY A 148 19.13 29.01 -6.93
CA GLY A 148 19.50 27.81 -7.69
C GLY A 148 18.30 27.05 -8.24
N LYS A 149 18.60 25.94 -8.91
CA LYS A 149 17.63 25.01 -9.50
C LYS A 149 17.56 23.74 -8.68
N TYR A 150 16.37 23.31 -8.36
CA TYR A 150 16.14 22.19 -7.45
C TYR A 150 15.05 21.24 -7.96
N LEU A 151 15.20 19.95 -7.65
CA LEU A 151 14.09 19.00 -7.66
C LEU A 151 13.39 19.08 -6.30
N LEU A 152 12.10 19.44 -6.31
CA LEU A 152 11.25 19.50 -5.12
C LEU A 152 10.50 18.17 -5.00
N THR A 153 10.67 17.50 -3.85
CA THR A 153 10.04 16.21 -3.51
C THR A 153 9.44 16.25 -2.12
N ALA A 154 8.54 15.30 -1.83
CA ALA A 154 8.13 15.01 -0.47
C ALA A 154 8.25 13.52 -0.20
N LEU A 155 8.56 13.18 1.05
CA LEU A 155 8.81 11.82 1.50
C LEU A 155 8.09 11.57 2.83
N GLN A 156 7.32 10.50 2.89
CA GLN A 156 6.77 9.97 4.14
C GLN A 156 7.44 8.63 4.42
N GLU A 157 8.33 8.63 5.41
CA GLU A 157 9.19 7.51 5.78
C GLU A 157 9.22 7.30 7.30
N GLU A 158 9.67 6.13 7.75
CA GLU A 158 9.84 5.83 9.17
C GLU A 158 11.29 6.02 9.66
N ASN A 159 12.26 5.93 8.75
CA ASN A 159 13.69 5.81 9.11
C ASN A 159 14.40 7.14 9.31
N THR A 160 13.86 8.26 8.82
CA THR A 160 14.48 9.60 8.83
C THR A 160 15.88 9.64 8.19
N ASP A 161 16.08 8.83 7.14
CA ASP A 161 17.35 8.84 6.37
C ASP A 161 17.29 9.78 5.15
N TYR A 162 16.08 10.26 4.81
CA TYR A 162 15.78 11.17 3.70
C TYR A 162 16.14 10.59 2.32
N ILE A 163 16.14 9.26 2.20
CA ILE A 163 16.44 8.52 0.98
C ILE A 163 15.20 7.71 0.58
N TYR A 164 14.69 7.97 -0.61
CA TYR A 164 13.47 7.32 -1.06
C TYR A 164 13.64 5.81 -1.25
N GLN A 165 12.82 5.03 -0.55
CA GLN A 165 12.72 3.57 -0.64
C GLN A 165 11.33 3.18 -1.15
N PRO A 166 11.13 2.92 -2.46
CA PRO A 166 9.79 2.75 -3.06
C PRO A 166 8.87 1.74 -2.37
N LYS A 167 9.46 0.68 -1.79
CA LYS A 167 8.69 -0.38 -1.11
C LYS A 167 8.09 0.04 0.23
N LYS A 168 8.71 0.99 0.91
CA LYS A 168 8.34 1.38 2.27
C LYS A 168 7.64 2.72 2.30
N ASP A 169 8.16 3.68 1.55
CA ASP A 169 7.83 5.07 1.66
C ASP A 169 6.72 5.48 0.71
N LYS A 170 5.95 6.50 1.10
CA LYS A 170 5.17 7.30 0.15
C LYS A 170 6.02 8.46 -0.33
N PHE A 171 5.93 8.78 -1.61
CA PHE A 171 6.74 9.77 -2.29
C PHE A 171 5.90 10.73 -3.12
N ALA A 172 6.35 11.97 -3.22
CA ALA A 172 5.79 12.95 -4.14
C ALA A 172 6.89 13.75 -4.80
N TYR A 173 6.66 14.25 -5.99
CA TYR A 173 7.59 15.13 -6.68
C TYR A 173 6.87 16.18 -7.52
N ASN A 174 7.49 17.33 -7.66
CA ASN A 174 7.05 18.34 -8.61
C ASN A 174 7.52 17.95 -10.02
N SER A 175 6.61 17.96 -11.01
CA SER A 175 6.91 17.46 -12.35
C SER A 175 8.03 18.23 -13.07
N ASN A 176 8.24 19.48 -12.70
CA ASN A 176 9.31 20.32 -13.22
C ASN A 176 10.29 20.66 -12.11
N PHE A 177 11.55 20.89 -12.46
CA PHE A 177 12.48 21.52 -11.54
C PHE A 177 11.98 22.90 -11.15
N ILE A 178 12.22 23.31 -9.92
CA ILE A 178 11.89 24.64 -9.44
C ILE A 178 13.15 25.52 -9.44
N GLU A 179 12.96 26.81 -9.67
CA GLU A 179 14.01 27.81 -9.56
C GLU A 179 13.72 28.71 -8.37
N ILE A 180 14.74 28.98 -7.56
CA ILE A 180 14.67 29.86 -6.40
C ILE A 180 15.47 31.13 -6.72
N PRO A 181 14.89 32.35 -6.53
CA PRO A 181 13.63 32.66 -5.82
C PRO A 181 12.34 32.30 -6.58
N SER A 182 11.31 31.95 -5.84
CA SER A 182 9.98 31.62 -6.38
C SER A 182 8.89 32.05 -5.41
N ASP A 183 7.83 32.68 -5.94
CA ASP A 183 6.60 33.02 -5.20
C ASP A 183 5.49 31.97 -5.43
N THR A 184 5.82 30.85 -6.07
CA THR A 184 4.86 29.79 -6.39
C THR A 184 4.47 29.03 -5.13
N LEU A 185 3.18 28.79 -4.96
CA LEU A 185 2.64 27.86 -3.96
C LEU A 185 2.66 26.44 -4.54
N TYR A 186 3.41 25.56 -3.92
CA TYR A 186 3.62 24.20 -4.43
C TYR A 186 2.64 23.21 -3.82
N TYR A 187 2.19 22.25 -4.63
CA TYR A 187 1.28 21.16 -4.22
C TYR A 187 1.90 19.83 -4.59
N LEU A 188 2.21 19.02 -3.58
CA LEU A 188 2.83 17.71 -3.73
C LEU A 188 1.84 16.63 -3.35
N LYS A 189 1.72 15.60 -4.18
CA LYS A 189 0.80 14.46 -3.95
C LYS A 189 1.59 13.21 -3.65
N LEU A 190 1.54 12.77 -2.40
CA LEU A 190 2.16 11.53 -1.97
C LEU A 190 1.46 10.32 -2.57
N PHE A 191 2.21 9.43 -3.13
CA PHE A 191 1.75 8.13 -3.61
C PHE A 191 2.71 7.04 -3.19
N LYS A 192 2.19 5.85 -3.02
CA LYS A 192 3.04 4.66 -2.89
C LYS A 192 3.24 4.09 -4.28
N GLN A 193 4.46 4.13 -4.76
CA GLN A 193 4.78 3.59 -6.08
C GLN A 193 4.48 2.09 -6.09
N SER A 194 3.73 1.61 -7.10
CA SER A 194 3.62 0.18 -7.33
C SER A 194 4.96 -0.34 -7.85
N ASP A 195 5.46 -1.37 -7.22
CA ASP A 195 6.66 -2.03 -7.71
C ASP A 195 6.40 -2.60 -9.12
N ASN A 196 7.36 -2.42 -10.03
CA ASN A 196 7.39 -3.23 -11.23
C ASN A 196 7.42 -4.70 -10.80
N SER A 197 6.57 -5.49 -11.41
CA SER A 197 6.50 -6.91 -11.08
C SER A 197 7.87 -7.56 -11.24
N LYS A 198 8.36 -8.13 -10.15
CA LYS A 198 9.70 -8.68 -10.07
C LYS A 198 9.69 -10.00 -9.31
N PHE A 199 10.37 -10.98 -9.87
CA PHE A 199 10.72 -12.19 -9.14
C PHE A 199 11.72 -11.87 -8.01
N VAL A 200 11.51 -12.44 -6.81
CA VAL A 200 12.38 -12.21 -5.65
C VAL A 200 13.22 -13.43 -5.32
N ARG A 201 12.55 -14.57 -5.12
CA ARG A 201 13.22 -15.83 -4.76
C ARG A 201 12.28 -17.00 -4.93
N ALA A 202 12.85 -18.20 -5.11
CA ALA A 202 12.09 -19.45 -5.05
C ALA A 202 12.65 -20.38 -3.99
N LYS A 203 11.78 -21.19 -3.40
CA LYS A 203 12.15 -22.24 -2.45
C LYS A 203 11.16 -23.40 -2.48
N GLN A 204 11.65 -24.61 -2.24
CA GLN A 204 10.76 -25.74 -1.99
C GLN A 204 10.02 -25.52 -0.65
N LEU A 205 8.69 -25.67 -0.68
CA LEU A 205 7.82 -25.51 0.49
C LEU A 205 7.35 -26.86 1.02
N ALA A 206 7.09 -27.81 0.11
CA ALA A 206 6.67 -29.17 0.43
C ALA A 206 7.10 -30.14 -0.68
N SER A 207 6.89 -31.43 -0.50
CA SER A 207 7.05 -32.41 -1.57
C SER A 207 6.01 -32.14 -2.66
N GLY A 208 6.48 -31.74 -3.85
CA GLY A 208 5.63 -31.37 -4.99
C GLY A 208 5.21 -29.91 -5.02
N ARG A 209 5.69 -29.02 -4.11
CA ARG A 209 5.38 -27.59 -4.10
C ARG A 209 6.62 -26.73 -3.95
N ILE A 210 6.76 -25.76 -4.86
CA ILE A 210 7.79 -24.72 -4.83
C ILE A 210 7.09 -23.36 -4.80
N GLY A 211 7.45 -22.50 -3.84
CA GLY A 211 6.95 -21.14 -3.75
C GLY A 211 7.91 -20.18 -4.44
N PHE A 212 7.36 -19.33 -5.30
CA PHE A 212 8.03 -18.23 -6.00
C PHE A 212 7.53 -16.92 -5.43
N GLY A 213 8.35 -16.27 -4.62
CA GLY A 213 8.07 -14.94 -4.09
C GLY A 213 8.27 -13.89 -5.17
N TYR A 214 7.35 -12.95 -5.24
CA TYR A 214 7.37 -11.83 -6.19
C TYR A 214 7.05 -10.53 -5.49
N GLU A 215 7.23 -9.42 -6.20
CA GLU A 215 6.77 -8.09 -5.84
C GLU A 215 5.91 -7.56 -6.99
N GLY A 216 4.97 -6.66 -6.68
CA GLY A 216 4.06 -6.09 -7.67
C GLY A 216 2.93 -7.04 -8.11
N ASP A 217 2.52 -6.96 -9.37
CA ASP A 217 1.40 -7.76 -9.88
C ASP A 217 1.84 -9.17 -10.31
N SER A 218 1.19 -10.17 -9.71
CA SER A 218 1.41 -11.59 -10.04
C SER A 218 1.08 -11.97 -11.49
N SER A 219 0.20 -11.23 -12.15
CA SER A 219 -0.23 -11.53 -13.53
C SER A 219 0.89 -11.42 -14.56
N SER A 220 1.91 -10.61 -14.24
CA SER A 220 3.08 -10.41 -15.10
C SER A 220 4.24 -11.37 -14.80
N ILE A 221 4.09 -12.27 -13.82
CA ILE A 221 5.10 -13.27 -13.48
C ILE A 221 4.77 -14.59 -14.18
N LYS A 222 5.66 -15.04 -15.08
CA LYS A 222 5.54 -16.33 -15.73
C LYS A 222 6.63 -17.26 -15.24
N ILE A 223 6.25 -18.46 -14.81
CA ILE A 223 7.16 -19.50 -14.32
C ILE A 223 7.16 -20.65 -15.30
N THR A 224 8.32 -20.97 -15.86
CA THR A 224 8.48 -22.03 -16.87
C THR A 224 9.51 -23.04 -16.39
N PRO A 225 9.18 -24.33 -16.21
CA PRO A 225 10.17 -25.37 -15.90
C PRO A 225 11.00 -25.66 -17.17
N ILE A 226 12.35 -25.62 -17.04
CA ILE A 226 13.26 -25.82 -18.17
C ILE A 226 13.85 -27.23 -18.11
N LEU A 227 14.37 -27.64 -16.95
CA LEU A 227 15.08 -28.91 -16.81
C LEU A 227 14.77 -29.58 -15.48
N PRO A 228 14.33 -30.86 -15.50
CA PRO A 228 13.79 -31.54 -16.67
C PRO A 228 12.51 -30.89 -17.16
N GLN A 229 12.20 -31.04 -18.42
CA GLN A 229 10.91 -30.61 -18.94
C GLN A 229 9.76 -31.32 -18.22
N ILE A 230 8.77 -30.57 -17.78
CA ILE A 230 7.56 -31.07 -17.15
C ILE A 230 6.38 -30.74 -18.07
N ASP A 231 5.64 -31.76 -18.48
CA ASP A 231 4.47 -31.58 -19.32
C ASP A 231 3.42 -30.73 -18.60
N ASN A 232 2.71 -29.92 -19.35
CA ASN A 232 1.69 -28.99 -18.81
C ASN A 232 0.62 -29.67 -17.94
N ASN A 233 0.33 -30.94 -18.17
CA ASN A 233 -0.62 -31.71 -17.37
C ASN A 233 -0.04 -32.20 -16.01
N ASN A 234 1.26 -32.05 -15.82
CA ASN A 234 1.97 -32.52 -14.63
C ASN A 234 2.39 -31.40 -13.67
N PHE A 235 2.02 -30.15 -13.97
CA PHE A 235 2.19 -29.03 -13.05
C PHE A 235 1.01 -28.04 -13.14
N THR A 236 0.89 -27.23 -12.11
CA THR A 236 -0.02 -26.07 -12.10
C THR A 236 0.53 -24.97 -11.23
N ILE A 237 0.03 -23.76 -11.43
CA ILE A 237 0.41 -22.58 -10.65
C ILE A 237 -0.82 -22.05 -9.92
N SER A 238 -0.66 -21.75 -8.63
CA SER A 238 -1.68 -21.06 -7.85
C SER A 238 -1.08 -19.90 -7.07
N LYS A 239 -1.93 -18.94 -6.74
CA LYS A 239 -1.56 -17.81 -5.87
C LYS A 239 -1.76 -18.19 -4.40
N GLU A 240 -0.76 -17.94 -3.56
CA GLU A 240 -0.93 -18.09 -2.11
C GLU A 240 -1.84 -16.98 -1.59
N PRO A 241 -2.91 -17.29 -0.83
CA PRO A 241 -3.77 -16.27 -0.25
C PRO A 241 -2.97 -15.31 0.65
N GLU A 242 -3.24 -14.01 0.54
CA GLU A 242 -2.65 -12.95 1.38
C GLU A 242 -1.11 -12.86 1.38
N LYS A 243 -0.46 -13.48 0.40
CA LYS A 243 1.00 -13.42 0.24
C LYS A 243 1.40 -13.21 -1.21
N ASP A 244 2.49 -12.49 -1.39
CA ASP A 244 3.11 -12.29 -2.70
C ASP A 244 3.94 -13.51 -3.09
N THR A 245 3.25 -14.63 -3.27
CA THR A 245 3.85 -15.92 -3.60
C THR A 245 2.98 -16.69 -4.59
N LEU A 246 3.58 -17.11 -5.70
CA LEU A 246 3.02 -18.09 -6.62
C LEU A 246 3.53 -19.47 -6.25
N ASN A 247 2.65 -20.43 -6.10
CA ASN A 247 2.99 -21.83 -5.85
C ASN A 247 3.02 -22.59 -7.17
N PHE A 248 4.16 -23.20 -7.47
CA PHE A 248 4.31 -24.16 -8.53
C PHE A 248 4.11 -25.55 -7.95
N TRP A 249 3.02 -26.20 -8.32
CA TRP A 249 2.66 -27.55 -7.94
C TRP A 249 3.08 -28.51 -9.04
N TYR A 250 3.77 -29.60 -8.69
CA TYR A 250 4.20 -30.62 -9.65
C TYR A 250 4.05 -32.01 -9.06
N ARG A 251 3.85 -33.01 -9.92
CA ARG A 251 3.78 -34.41 -9.50
C ARG A 251 5.19 -34.98 -9.38
N PRO A 252 5.67 -35.32 -8.15
CA PRO A 252 7.00 -35.87 -7.98
C PRO A 252 7.14 -37.21 -8.72
N ARG A 253 8.21 -37.35 -9.50
CA ARG A 253 8.53 -38.61 -10.18
C ARG A 253 9.42 -39.51 -9.31
N LYS A 254 9.40 -40.83 -9.53
CA LYS A 254 10.37 -41.78 -8.94
C LYS A 254 11.32 -42.25 -10.05
N PRO A 255 12.66 -42.24 -9.85
CA PRO A 255 13.38 -41.72 -8.67
C PRO A 255 13.17 -40.20 -8.51
N LEU A 256 13.40 -39.69 -7.27
CA LEU A 256 13.31 -38.28 -6.97
C LEU A 256 14.35 -37.50 -7.83
N LEU A 257 13.93 -36.38 -8.40
CA LEU A 257 14.83 -35.49 -9.10
C LEU A 257 15.71 -34.76 -8.07
N ASP A 258 16.98 -34.53 -8.40
CA ASP A 258 17.89 -33.80 -7.51
C ASP A 258 17.60 -32.29 -7.52
N SER A 259 17.14 -31.76 -8.65
CA SER A 259 16.82 -30.35 -8.80
C SER A 259 15.83 -30.09 -9.93
N LEU A 260 15.23 -28.91 -9.90
CA LEU A 260 14.41 -28.34 -10.98
C LEU A 260 14.96 -26.98 -11.36
N LEU A 261 15.17 -26.76 -12.65
CA LEU A 261 15.60 -25.51 -13.22
C LEU A 261 14.38 -24.78 -13.83
N PHE A 262 14.21 -23.52 -13.48
CA PHE A 262 13.12 -22.68 -13.95
C PHE A 262 13.65 -21.42 -14.64
N GLU A 263 12.93 -20.98 -15.64
CA GLU A 263 12.95 -19.61 -16.12
C GLU A 263 11.76 -18.87 -15.52
N VAL A 264 12.04 -17.72 -14.91
CA VAL A 264 11.01 -16.84 -14.34
C VAL A 264 11.08 -15.52 -15.09
N THR A 265 10.06 -15.26 -15.90
CA THR A 265 9.94 -14.00 -16.64
C THR A 265 9.08 -13.04 -15.82
N SER A 266 9.55 -11.83 -15.62
CA SER A 266 8.83 -10.69 -15.08
C SER A 266 8.86 -9.54 -16.09
N GLN A 267 8.13 -8.44 -15.86
CA GLN A 267 7.97 -7.36 -16.87
C GLN A 267 9.26 -6.94 -17.61
N LYS A 268 10.39 -6.87 -16.91
CA LYS A 268 11.66 -6.36 -17.48
C LYS A 268 12.83 -7.35 -17.37
N ASN A 269 12.65 -8.47 -16.68
CA ASN A 269 13.74 -9.38 -16.35
C ASN A 269 13.38 -10.84 -16.66
N ILE A 270 14.40 -11.60 -17.00
CA ILE A 270 14.33 -13.06 -17.11
C ILE A 270 15.38 -13.61 -16.16
N ASP A 271 14.91 -14.36 -15.16
CA ASP A 271 15.74 -14.99 -14.15
C ASP A 271 15.78 -16.49 -14.34
N THR A 272 16.94 -17.10 -14.16
CA THR A 272 17.10 -18.56 -14.15
C THR A 272 17.35 -19.03 -12.73
N VAL A 273 16.52 -19.95 -12.24
CA VAL A 273 16.54 -20.41 -10.85
C VAL A 273 16.63 -21.93 -10.78
N ASN A 274 17.66 -22.42 -10.10
CA ASN A 274 17.83 -23.85 -9.84
C ASN A 274 17.44 -24.17 -8.40
N ILE A 275 16.44 -25.04 -8.21
CA ILE A 275 15.91 -25.48 -6.90
C ILE A 275 16.36 -26.91 -6.62
N LYS A 276 17.28 -27.05 -5.67
CA LYS A 276 17.63 -28.38 -5.14
C LYS A 276 16.46 -28.98 -4.38
N LEU A 277 16.04 -30.16 -4.74
CA LEU A 277 14.93 -30.86 -4.12
C LEU A 277 15.43 -31.70 -2.93
N ARG A 278 14.65 -31.64 -1.85
CA ARG A 278 14.89 -32.43 -0.64
C ARG A 278 13.66 -33.27 -0.34
N SER A 279 13.87 -34.37 0.37
CA SER A 279 12.75 -35.12 0.92
C SER A 279 12.00 -34.27 1.94
N MET A 280 10.74 -33.97 1.67
CA MET A 280 9.85 -33.16 2.52
C MET A 280 8.49 -33.85 2.64
N LYS A 281 7.73 -33.51 3.68
CA LYS A 281 6.34 -33.95 3.81
C LYS A 281 5.52 -33.31 2.68
N LYS A 282 4.49 -34.05 2.26
CA LYS A 282 3.46 -33.51 1.35
C LYS A 282 2.54 -32.56 2.11
N ASP A 283 1.95 -31.62 1.40
CA ASP A 283 0.85 -30.82 1.95
C ASP A 283 -0.37 -31.71 2.20
N SER A 284 -1.14 -31.38 3.22
CA SER A 284 -2.40 -32.04 3.53
C SER A 284 -3.55 -31.27 2.89
N LEU A 285 -4.46 -31.98 2.23
CA LEU A 285 -5.67 -31.39 1.67
C LEU A 285 -6.62 -31.00 2.81
N SER A 286 -6.99 -29.75 2.88
CA SER A 286 -7.97 -29.24 3.82
C SER A 286 -8.83 -28.14 3.17
N PHE A 287 -10.01 -27.91 3.74
CA PHE A 287 -10.99 -27.00 3.21
C PHE A 287 -11.54 -26.10 4.31
N LYS A 288 -11.67 -24.81 4.00
CA LYS A 288 -12.26 -23.82 4.93
C LYS A 288 -13.14 -22.84 4.15
N PRO A 289 -14.33 -22.48 4.67
CA PRO A 289 -15.14 -21.45 4.06
C PRO A 289 -14.45 -20.08 4.19
N LEU A 290 -14.62 -19.24 3.19
CA LEU A 290 -14.10 -17.86 3.21
C LEU A 290 -14.93 -16.99 4.18
N SER A 291 -16.25 -17.17 4.16
CA SER A 291 -17.21 -16.52 5.06
C SER A 291 -18.37 -17.46 5.36
N SER A 292 -18.94 -17.33 6.54
CA SER A 292 -20.20 -17.99 6.93
C SER A 292 -21.40 -17.04 6.83
N VAL A 293 -21.21 -15.75 6.57
CA VAL A 293 -22.27 -14.78 6.33
C VAL A 293 -22.18 -14.33 4.88
N LEU A 294 -23.27 -14.45 4.15
CA LEU A 294 -23.36 -14.15 2.73
C LEU A 294 -24.40 -13.05 2.47
N LYS A 295 -24.11 -12.19 1.52
CA LYS A 295 -25.12 -11.31 0.91
C LYS A 295 -25.88 -12.08 -0.18
N LEU A 296 -27.10 -11.65 -0.43
CA LEU A 296 -27.92 -12.28 -1.47
C LEU A 296 -27.20 -12.20 -2.83
N GLY A 297 -27.14 -13.32 -3.51
CA GLY A 297 -26.49 -13.39 -4.81
C GLY A 297 -24.96 -13.55 -4.77
N GLU A 298 -24.30 -13.61 -3.64
CA GLU A 298 -22.88 -13.96 -3.54
C GLU A 298 -22.62 -15.46 -3.78
N TYR A 299 -21.37 -15.81 -3.92
CA TYR A 299 -20.94 -17.21 -3.95
C TYR A 299 -20.56 -17.65 -2.54
N PHE A 300 -20.96 -18.85 -2.16
CA PHE A 300 -20.30 -19.54 -1.05
C PHE A 300 -18.94 -20.03 -1.54
N ILE A 301 -17.86 -19.52 -0.94
CA ILE A 301 -16.48 -19.81 -1.37
C ILE A 301 -15.81 -20.68 -0.33
N ILE A 302 -15.21 -21.79 -0.80
CA ILE A 302 -14.39 -22.69 0.00
C ILE A 302 -12.95 -22.56 -0.48
N ASN A 303 -12.04 -22.17 0.42
CA ASN A 303 -10.61 -22.20 0.18
C ASN A 303 -10.05 -23.60 0.42
N SER A 304 -9.17 -24.06 -0.47
CA SER A 304 -8.43 -25.33 -0.33
C SER A 304 -6.94 -25.08 -0.14
N THR A 305 -6.27 -25.97 0.55
CA THR A 305 -4.80 -25.90 0.72
C THR A 305 -4.04 -26.35 -0.52
N ILE A 306 -4.65 -27.15 -1.37
CA ILE A 306 -4.10 -27.67 -2.64
C ILE A 306 -5.11 -27.33 -3.74
N PRO A 307 -4.68 -26.91 -4.94
CA PRO A 307 -5.59 -26.59 -6.04
C PRO A 307 -6.55 -27.74 -6.38
N VAL A 308 -7.86 -27.45 -6.46
CA VAL A 308 -8.90 -28.41 -6.82
C VAL A 308 -9.12 -28.36 -8.33
N PHE A 309 -9.04 -29.50 -8.99
CA PHE A 309 -9.16 -29.62 -10.45
C PHE A 309 -10.47 -30.27 -10.90
N GLU A 310 -10.93 -31.27 -10.17
CA GLU A 310 -12.16 -31.97 -10.51
C GLU A 310 -13.21 -31.70 -9.45
N LEU A 311 -14.43 -31.51 -9.90
CA LEU A 311 -15.60 -31.27 -9.07
C LEU A 311 -16.77 -32.12 -9.60
N ASP A 312 -17.38 -32.88 -8.71
CA ASP A 312 -18.58 -33.65 -8.96
C ASP A 312 -19.79 -32.93 -8.32
N PRO A 313 -20.58 -32.17 -9.12
CA PRO A 313 -21.69 -31.40 -8.57
C PRO A 313 -22.82 -32.24 -7.98
N GLU A 314 -22.97 -33.49 -8.39
CA GLU A 314 -24.00 -34.39 -7.85
C GLU A 314 -23.69 -34.78 -6.38
N LYS A 315 -22.45 -34.67 -5.97
CA LYS A 315 -22.01 -34.89 -4.60
C LYS A 315 -22.02 -33.64 -3.72
N ILE A 316 -22.57 -32.53 -4.21
CA ILE A 316 -22.73 -31.31 -3.45
C ILE A 316 -24.22 -31.08 -3.19
N LYS A 317 -24.57 -30.98 -1.91
CA LYS A 317 -25.95 -30.76 -1.51
C LYS A 317 -26.06 -29.49 -0.66
N VAL A 318 -26.91 -28.59 -1.07
CA VAL A 318 -27.31 -27.41 -0.32
C VAL A 318 -28.72 -27.58 0.19
N ILE A 319 -28.94 -27.38 1.48
CA ILE A 319 -30.25 -27.43 2.11
C ILE A 319 -30.47 -26.20 2.98
N ASN A 320 -31.70 -25.70 3.00
CA ASN A 320 -32.11 -24.61 3.88
C ASN A 320 -32.45 -25.11 5.30
N LYS A 321 -32.90 -24.21 6.18
CA LYS A 321 -33.31 -24.53 7.56
C LYS A 321 -34.45 -25.53 7.62
N ASP A 322 -35.36 -25.56 6.64
CA ASP A 322 -36.51 -26.45 6.55
C ASP A 322 -36.14 -27.80 5.90
N SER A 323 -34.87 -28.10 5.72
CA SER A 323 -34.32 -29.29 5.07
C SER A 323 -34.71 -29.45 3.59
N ILE A 324 -35.14 -28.37 2.93
CA ILE A 324 -35.43 -28.35 1.50
C ILE A 324 -34.12 -28.26 0.71
N SER A 325 -33.97 -29.14 -0.27
CA SER A 325 -32.80 -29.13 -1.16
C SER A 325 -32.88 -27.98 -2.18
N ILE A 326 -31.81 -27.23 -2.30
CA ILE A 326 -31.68 -26.08 -3.20
C ILE A 326 -30.70 -26.45 -4.31
N LYS A 327 -31.11 -26.17 -5.55
CA LYS A 327 -30.22 -26.36 -6.71
C LYS A 327 -29.02 -25.42 -6.63
N SER A 328 -27.86 -25.98 -6.84
CA SER A 328 -26.59 -25.20 -6.83
C SER A 328 -25.79 -25.43 -8.10
N LEU A 329 -24.98 -24.43 -8.46
CA LEU A 329 -23.97 -24.50 -9.48
C LEU A 329 -22.60 -24.36 -8.81
N SER A 330 -21.68 -25.24 -9.14
CA SER A 330 -20.37 -25.26 -8.52
C SER A 330 -19.27 -25.18 -9.57
N THR A 331 -18.22 -24.40 -9.29
CA THR A 331 -17.06 -24.23 -10.15
C THR A 331 -15.78 -24.24 -9.34
N THR A 332 -14.67 -24.65 -9.95
CA THR A 332 -13.34 -24.57 -9.37
C THR A 332 -12.59 -23.34 -9.90
N ASP A 333 -11.74 -22.79 -9.06
CA ASP A 333 -10.79 -21.74 -9.39
C ASP A 333 -9.40 -22.17 -8.86
N PRO A 334 -8.71 -23.03 -9.61
CA PRO A 334 -7.43 -23.61 -9.16
C PRO A 334 -6.34 -22.59 -8.92
N PHE A 335 -6.34 -21.48 -9.68
CA PHE A 335 -5.37 -20.43 -9.51
C PHE A 335 -5.43 -19.76 -8.13
N ASN A 336 -6.65 -19.53 -7.63
CA ASN A 336 -6.88 -18.95 -6.30
C ASN A 336 -7.11 -20.00 -5.20
N ASN A 337 -6.95 -21.29 -5.49
CA ASN A 337 -7.25 -22.39 -4.59
C ASN A 337 -8.68 -22.34 -4.02
N ARG A 338 -9.69 -22.08 -4.88
CA ARG A 338 -11.07 -21.86 -4.45
C ARG A 338 -12.06 -22.80 -5.17
N VAL A 339 -13.09 -23.15 -4.43
CA VAL A 339 -14.32 -23.74 -4.96
C VAL A 339 -15.45 -22.74 -4.70
N LYS A 340 -16.21 -22.42 -5.74
CA LYS A 340 -17.32 -21.44 -5.70
C LYS A 340 -18.63 -22.17 -5.89
N ILE A 341 -19.56 -21.99 -4.96
CA ILE A 341 -20.90 -22.60 -5.02
C ILE A 341 -21.93 -21.48 -5.07
N LYS A 342 -22.72 -21.45 -6.12
CA LYS A 342 -23.82 -20.51 -6.35
C LYS A 342 -25.14 -21.23 -6.16
N PHE A 343 -26.04 -20.65 -5.40
CA PHE A 343 -27.39 -21.14 -5.19
C PHE A 343 -28.34 -19.96 -4.94
N GLU A 344 -29.62 -20.20 -5.06
CA GLU A 344 -30.63 -19.19 -4.76
C GLU A 344 -30.73 -19.01 -3.24
N MET A 345 -30.67 -17.76 -2.78
CA MET A 345 -30.67 -17.41 -1.37
C MET A 345 -31.89 -16.57 -1.03
N ALA A 346 -32.51 -16.87 0.11
CA ALA A 346 -33.58 -16.07 0.75
C ALA A 346 -32.95 -15.24 1.91
N GLU A 347 -33.68 -14.23 2.37
CA GLU A 347 -33.33 -13.43 3.55
C GLU A 347 -33.50 -14.24 4.84
N ASP A 348 -32.75 -13.91 5.89
CA ASP A 348 -32.81 -14.52 7.22
C ASP A 348 -32.82 -16.05 7.18
N GLU A 349 -32.01 -16.60 6.30
CA GLU A 349 -32.00 -18.03 6.05
C GLU A 349 -30.65 -18.64 6.47
N ARG A 350 -30.73 -19.90 6.84
CA ARG A 350 -29.55 -20.71 7.15
C ARG A 350 -29.43 -21.86 6.17
N TYR A 351 -28.28 -21.99 5.59
CA TYR A 351 -27.97 -23.05 4.63
C TYR A 351 -26.93 -24.00 5.21
N ASN A 352 -27.15 -25.30 5.01
CA ASN A 352 -26.17 -26.34 5.26
C ASN A 352 -25.64 -26.84 3.91
N ILE A 353 -24.34 -26.73 3.71
CA ILE A 353 -23.65 -27.13 2.48
C ILE A 353 -22.85 -28.39 2.78
N LYS A 354 -23.30 -29.50 2.25
CA LYS A 354 -22.66 -30.81 2.44
C LYS A 354 -21.99 -31.26 1.15
N LEU A 355 -20.72 -31.59 1.25
CA LEU A 355 -19.96 -32.21 0.18
C LEU A 355 -19.69 -33.66 0.61
N PHE A 356 -20.16 -34.60 -0.19
CA PHE A 356 -19.93 -36.03 0.04
C PHE A 356 -18.51 -36.43 -0.35
N PRO A 357 -17.99 -37.59 0.09
CA PRO A 357 -16.67 -38.06 -0.26
C PRO A 357 -16.44 -38.10 -1.76
N GLY A 358 -15.35 -37.52 -2.22
CA GLY A 358 -15.00 -37.42 -3.64
C GLY A 358 -15.82 -36.42 -4.44
N ALA A 359 -16.46 -35.44 -3.78
CA ALA A 359 -17.04 -34.27 -4.47
C ALA A 359 -15.95 -33.37 -5.07
N LEU A 360 -14.78 -33.31 -4.44
CA LEU A 360 -13.64 -32.51 -4.87
C LEU A 360 -12.41 -33.42 -5.00
N THR A 361 -11.66 -33.25 -6.09
CA THR A 361 -10.39 -33.92 -6.30
C THR A 361 -9.30 -32.87 -6.51
N ASP A 362 -8.23 -32.94 -5.72
CA ASP A 362 -7.12 -32.00 -5.82
C ASP A 362 -6.17 -32.35 -7.01
N PHE A 363 -5.18 -31.50 -7.22
CA PHE A 363 -4.15 -31.68 -8.26
C PHE A 363 -3.43 -33.03 -8.18
N TYR A 364 -3.28 -33.61 -6.99
CA TYR A 364 -2.59 -34.90 -6.80
C TYR A 364 -3.52 -36.12 -6.92
N GLY A 365 -4.81 -35.88 -7.05
CA GLY A 365 -5.83 -36.95 -7.10
C GLY A 365 -6.37 -37.33 -5.72
N ASN A 366 -6.04 -36.58 -4.64
CA ASN A 366 -6.65 -36.81 -3.34
C ASN A 366 -8.10 -36.27 -3.35
N LYS A 367 -8.98 -37.00 -2.69
CA LYS A 367 -10.39 -36.66 -2.61
C LYS A 367 -10.74 -36.16 -1.22
N ASN A 368 -11.76 -35.30 -1.14
CA ASN A 368 -12.29 -34.90 0.16
C ASN A 368 -13.04 -36.05 0.83
N ASP A 369 -13.01 -36.07 2.14
CA ASP A 369 -13.97 -36.76 2.99
C ASP A 369 -15.29 -36.00 3.07
N THR A 370 -16.22 -36.42 3.90
CA THR A 370 -17.45 -35.65 4.12
C THR A 370 -17.14 -34.28 4.72
N LEU A 371 -17.52 -33.21 4.03
CA LEU A 371 -17.40 -31.83 4.51
C LEU A 371 -18.81 -31.28 4.80
N ASN A 372 -18.94 -30.59 5.93
CA ASN A 372 -20.17 -29.92 6.32
C ASN A 372 -19.85 -28.48 6.66
N PHE A 373 -20.49 -27.57 5.95
CA PHE A 373 -20.39 -26.13 6.17
C PHE A 373 -21.76 -25.53 6.43
N SER A 374 -21.80 -24.38 7.06
CA SER A 374 -23.01 -23.58 7.21
C SER A 374 -22.79 -22.17 6.68
N ALA A 375 -23.80 -21.60 6.08
CA ALA A 375 -23.86 -20.21 5.68
C ALA A 375 -25.20 -19.61 6.11
N ASN A 376 -25.17 -18.32 6.46
CA ASN A 376 -26.34 -17.57 6.86
C ASN A 376 -26.46 -16.32 5.97
N THR A 377 -27.68 -15.94 5.65
CA THR A 377 -27.99 -14.62 5.08
C THR A 377 -28.63 -13.76 6.16
N LYS A 378 -28.44 -12.44 6.02
CA LYS A 378 -29.17 -11.46 6.84
C LYS A 378 -30.41 -10.98 6.09
N SER A 379 -31.36 -10.37 6.82
CA SER A 379 -32.44 -9.61 6.18
C SER A 379 -31.87 -8.45 5.37
N LEU A 380 -32.48 -8.12 4.24
CA LEU A 380 -32.15 -6.93 3.45
C LEU A 380 -32.29 -5.65 4.27
N SER A 381 -33.21 -5.63 5.24
CA SER A 381 -33.35 -4.52 6.19
C SER A 381 -32.13 -4.31 7.09
N SER A 382 -31.19 -5.26 7.17
CA SER A 382 -29.94 -5.13 7.89
C SER A 382 -28.88 -4.32 7.13
N TYR A 383 -29.11 -4.04 5.87
CA TYR A 383 -28.25 -3.26 4.99
C TYR A 383 -28.88 -1.92 4.64
N GLY A 384 -28.08 -1.00 4.14
CA GLY A 384 -28.56 0.24 3.53
C GLY A 384 -28.17 0.29 2.06
N ASN A 385 -28.85 1.13 1.30
CA ASN A 385 -28.55 1.37 -0.10
C ASN A 385 -28.15 2.83 -0.31
N LEU A 386 -27.37 3.09 -1.36
CA LEU A 386 -27.00 4.42 -1.77
C LEU A 386 -27.23 4.59 -3.27
N ARG A 387 -28.04 5.56 -3.63
CA ARG A 387 -28.08 6.12 -4.98
C ARG A 387 -27.24 7.37 -5.02
N LEU A 388 -26.16 7.36 -5.81
CA LEU A 388 -25.22 8.45 -5.95
C LEU A 388 -25.35 9.09 -7.34
N SER A 389 -25.60 10.40 -7.38
CA SER A 389 -25.60 11.19 -8.62
C SER A 389 -24.33 11.99 -8.74
N LEU A 390 -23.57 11.81 -9.84
CA LEU A 390 -22.33 12.52 -10.10
C LEU A 390 -22.62 13.78 -10.93
N ARG A 391 -22.13 14.94 -10.48
CA ARG A 391 -22.08 16.17 -11.27
C ARG A 391 -20.70 16.46 -11.78
N ASN A 392 -20.59 17.01 -12.97
CA ASN A 392 -19.32 17.34 -13.66
C ASN A 392 -18.43 16.10 -13.86
N ALA A 393 -19.03 14.95 -14.13
CA ALA A 393 -18.29 13.71 -14.32
C ALA A 393 -17.59 13.68 -15.68
N ASN A 394 -16.29 13.41 -15.66
CA ASN A 394 -15.47 13.13 -16.84
C ASN A 394 -15.07 11.66 -16.80
N PHE A 395 -15.56 10.87 -17.75
CA PHE A 395 -15.34 9.44 -17.81
C PHE A 395 -14.07 9.06 -18.59
N PRO A 396 -13.47 7.88 -18.29
CA PRO A 396 -13.91 6.86 -17.33
C PRO A 396 -13.59 7.22 -15.86
N LEU A 397 -14.38 6.67 -14.93
CA LEU A 397 -14.23 6.89 -13.50
C LEU A 397 -14.32 5.57 -12.72
N ILE A 398 -13.57 5.45 -11.64
CA ILE A 398 -13.76 4.45 -10.62
C ILE A 398 -14.33 5.12 -9.38
N VAL A 399 -15.55 4.74 -8.98
CA VAL A 399 -16.18 5.30 -7.77
C VAL A 399 -16.15 4.25 -6.67
N GLN A 400 -15.62 4.65 -5.52
CA GLN A 400 -15.41 3.76 -4.39
C GLN A 400 -16.07 4.30 -3.13
N ILE A 401 -16.68 3.37 -2.38
CA ILE A 401 -17.10 3.55 -0.98
C ILE A 401 -16.00 2.98 -0.10
N VAL A 402 -15.41 3.81 0.74
CA VAL A 402 -14.18 3.48 1.48
C VAL A 402 -14.40 3.66 2.98
N SER A 403 -13.96 2.70 3.78
CA SER A 403 -14.03 2.79 5.24
C SER A 403 -13.05 3.84 5.79
N LYS A 404 -13.16 4.18 7.08
CA LYS A 404 -12.20 5.07 7.76
C LYS A 404 -10.75 4.53 7.78
N ASN A 405 -10.58 3.23 7.56
CA ASN A 405 -9.27 2.57 7.47
C ASN A 405 -8.80 2.40 6.01
N TRP A 406 -9.41 3.14 5.09
CA TRP A 406 -9.09 3.15 3.65
C TRP A 406 -9.38 1.85 2.90
N GLU A 407 -10.14 0.91 3.51
CA GLU A 407 -10.56 -0.32 2.84
C GLU A 407 -11.72 -0.04 1.88
N VAL A 408 -11.62 -0.50 0.66
CA VAL A 408 -12.70 -0.40 -0.33
C VAL A 408 -13.80 -1.40 0.04
N LYS A 409 -15.00 -0.90 0.32
CA LYS A 409 -16.18 -1.69 0.68
C LYS A 409 -17.11 -1.93 -0.51
N ALA A 410 -17.15 -1.00 -1.44
CA ALA A 410 -17.85 -1.16 -2.72
C ALA A 410 -17.17 -0.33 -3.80
N GLU A 411 -17.24 -0.80 -5.04
CA GLU A 411 -16.61 -0.15 -6.20
C GLU A 411 -17.49 -0.30 -7.44
N LYS A 412 -17.50 0.75 -8.25
CA LYS A 412 -18.13 0.75 -9.59
C LYS A 412 -17.21 1.46 -10.58
N ILE A 413 -16.97 0.79 -11.72
CA ILE A 413 -16.25 1.36 -12.85
C ILE A 413 -17.29 1.92 -13.82
N LEU A 414 -17.15 3.20 -14.15
CA LEU A 414 -18.11 3.96 -14.93
C LEU A 414 -17.50 4.42 -16.25
N LYS A 415 -18.18 4.13 -17.35
CA LYS A 415 -17.77 4.56 -18.69
C LYS A 415 -18.61 5.72 -19.24
N SER A 416 -19.82 5.92 -18.75
CA SER A 416 -20.73 6.93 -19.29
C SER A 416 -21.93 7.31 -18.41
N ASN A 417 -22.16 6.64 -17.26
CA ASN A 417 -23.36 6.89 -16.46
C ASN A 417 -23.05 7.73 -15.22
N ASN A 418 -23.83 8.78 -14.99
CA ASN A 418 -23.66 9.67 -13.83
C ASN A 418 -24.47 9.22 -12.59
N VAL A 419 -25.34 8.20 -12.69
CA VAL A 419 -26.11 7.70 -11.56
C VAL A 419 -25.67 6.28 -11.25
N ILE A 420 -25.40 6.02 -9.99
CA ILE A 420 -24.85 4.75 -9.50
C ILE A 420 -25.66 4.29 -8.31
N ASP A 421 -26.02 3.02 -8.30
CA ASP A 421 -26.62 2.37 -7.15
C ASP A 421 -25.59 1.43 -6.48
N PHE A 422 -25.34 1.65 -5.20
CA PHE A 422 -24.64 0.74 -4.32
C PHE A 422 -25.70 0.10 -3.41
N ILE A 423 -25.86 -1.19 -3.52
CA ILE A 423 -26.84 -1.96 -2.76
C ILE A 423 -26.18 -2.80 -1.69
N ASP A 424 -26.91 -3.16 -0.66
CA ASP A 424 -26.48 -4.06 0.42
C ASP A 424 -25.18 -3.61 1.12
N LEU A 425 -25.04 -2.29 1.34
CA LEU A 425 -23.95 -1.75 2.13
C LEU A 425 -24.16 -2.07 3.61
N ASP A 426 -23.13 -2.52 4.29
CA ASP A 426 -23.18 -2.66 5.75
C ASP A 426 -23.37 -1.27 6.38
N PRO A 427 -24.17 -1.15 7.48
CA PRO A 427 -24.32 0.11 8.18
C PRO A 427 -22.98 0.63 8.70
N GLY A 428 -22.74 1.93 8.54
CA GLY A 428 -21.49 2.56 8.94
C GLY A 428 -21.27 3.92 8.30
N THR A 429 -20.11 4.49 8.58
CA THR A 429 -19.70 5.78 8.02
C THR A 429 -18.55 5.57 7.03
N TYR A 430 -18.68 6.13 5.84
CA TYR A 430 -17.79 5.88 4.72
C TYR A 430 -17.33 7.19 4.08
N TYR A 431 -16.16 7.16 3.48
CA TYR A 431 -15.76 8.13 2.47
C TYR A 431 -16.27 7.66 1.09
N VAL A 432 -16.63 8.63 0.27
CA VAL A 432 -16.91 8.42 -1.15
C VAL A 432 -15.83 9.10 -1.95
N ARG A 433 -15.16 8.36 -2.84
CA ARG A 433 -14.13 8.92 -3.73
C ARG A 433 -14.36 8.52 -5.18
N ALA A 434 -13.96 9.40 -6.08
CA ALA A 434 -13.90 9.15 -7.52
C ALA A 434 -12.45 9.25 -7.99
N ILE A 435 -11.99 8.24 -8.71
CA ILE A 435 -10.68 8.14 -9.34
C ILE A 435 -10.89 8.36 -10.83
N PHE A 436 -10.11 9.24 -11.44
CA PHE A 436 -10.12 9.47 -12.88
C PHE A 436 -9.19 8.47 -13.55
N ASP A 437 -9.77 7.39 -14.07
CA ASP A 437 -9.08 6.28 -14.75
C ASP A 437 -8.63 6.73 -16.15
N ALA A 438 -7.49 7.43 -16.21
CA ALA A 438 -7.03 8.11 -17.43
C ALA A 438 -6.70 7.15 -18.58
N ASN A 439 -6.31 5.92 -18.28
CA ASN A 439 -5.95 4.91 -19.27
C ASN A 439 -7.04 3.84 -19.49
N ASN A 440 -8.17 3.95 -18.77
CA ASN A 440 -9.33 3.06 -18.86
C ASN A 440 -8.97 1.58 -18.57
N ASN A 441 -8.08 1.35 -17.61
CA ASN A 441 -7.68 0.01 -17.19
C ASN A 441 -8.55 -0.56 -16.04
N GLY A 442 -9.41 0.26 -15.44
CA GLY A 442 -10.29 -0.11 -14.33
C GLY A 442 -9.58 -0.23 -12.99
N ASN A 443 -8.37 0.29 -12.85
CA ASN A 443 -7.60 0.28 -11.63
C ASN A 443 -7.02 1.68 -11.36
N TYR A 444 -6.78 2.00 -10.09
CA TYR A 444 -6.02 3.20 -9.74
C TYR A 444 -4.54 3.03 -10.10
N ASP A 445 -4.00 3.97 -10.87
CA ASP A 445 -2.59 4.02 -11.21
C ASP A 445 -1.84 5.02 -10.33
N PRO A 446 -0.95 4.54 -9.44
CA PRO A 446 -0.08 5.40 -8.65
C PRO A 446 0.97 6.07 -9.54
N GLY A 447 1.59 7.11 -9.00
CA GLY A 447 2.72 7.76 -9.66
C GLY A 447 3.93 6.85 -9.84
N ASN A 448 4.81 7.25 -10.75
CA ASN A 448 6.13 6.64 -10.93
C ASN A 448 7.14 7.73 -11.28
N PHE A 449 8.10 7.97 -10.40
CA PHE A 449 9.06 9.06 -10.56
C PHE A 449 9.95 8.87 -11.79
N LEU A 450 10.52 7.66 -11.98
CA LEU A 450 11.44 7.40 -13.10
C LEU A 450 10.76 7.43 -14.48
N GLU A 451 9.44 7.22 -14.51
CA GLU A 451 8.62 7.35 -15.72
C GLU A 451 8.07 8.77 -15.90
N GLY A 452 8.30 9.67 -14.96
CA GLY A 452 7.72 11.02 -14.97
C GLY A 452 6.19 11.03 -14.81
N ARG A 453 5.59 9.95 -14.31
CA ARG A 453 4.15 9.78 -14.22
C ARG A 453 3.64 10.18 -12.83
N GLN A 454 2.73 11.16 -12.81
CA GLN A 454 1.98 11.54 -11.61
C GLN A 454 0.87 10.52 -11.31
N PRO A 455 0.42 10.39 -10.05
CA PRO A 455 -0.71 9.55 -9.71
C PRO A 455 -2.00 10.06 -10.34
N GLU A 456 -2.92 9.16 -10.64
CA GLU A 456 -4.25 9.52 -11.12
C GLU A 456 -4.97 10.44 -10.13
N LYS A 457 -5.81 11.33 -10.70
CA LYS A 457 -6.56 12.29 -9.91
C LYS A 457 -7.65 11.59 -9.11
N VAL A 458 -7.68 11.88 -7.81
CA VAL A 458 -8.71 11.39 -6.89
C VAL A 458 -9.43 12.58 -6.28
N ILE A 459 -10.75 12.52 -6.25
CA ILE A 459 -11.60 13.52 -5.59
C ILE A 459 -12.45 12.79 -4.55
N TYR A 460 -12.56 13.39 -3.37
CA TYR A 460 -13.44 12.94 -2.30
C TYR A 460 -14.70 13.79 -2.23
N ALA A 461 -15.82 13.17 -1.87
CA ALA A 461 -17.00 13.92 -1.46
C ALA A 461 -16.66 14.76 -0.20
N SER A 462 -17.25 15.93 -0.10
CA SER A 462 -16.99 16.87 1.00
C SER A 462 -17.35 16.28 2.36
N GLU A 463 -18.45 15.54 2.42
CA GLU A 463 -18.97 14.92 3.63
C GLU A 463 -18.81 13.41 3.59
N MET A 464 -18.79 12.81 4.78
CA MET A 464 -18.82 11.36 4.92
C MET A 464 -20.25 10.87 4.73
N LEU A 465 -20.41 9.77 4.04
CA LEU A 465 -21.66 9.06 3.87
C LEU A 465 -21.98 8.26 5.14
N GLU A 466 -23.15 8.48 5.73
CA GLU A 466 -23.72 7.62 6.76
C GLU A 466 -24.69 6.63 6.12
N VAL A 467 -24.38 5.35 6.19
CA VAL A 467 -25.27 4.27 5.76
C VAL A 467 -25.97 3.68 6.99
N ARG A 468 -27.30 3.68 6.99
CA ARG A 468 -28.14 3.12 8.06
C ARG A 468 -28.89 1.90 7.54
N ALA A 469 -29.08 0.93 8.43
CA ALA A 469 -29.87 -0.27 8.12
C ALA A 469 -31.31 0.09 7.72
N GLY A 470 -31.79 -0.53 6.65
CA GLY A 470 -33.13 -0.31 6.11
C GLY A 470 -33.38 1.03 5.44
N TRP A 471 -32.32 1.81 5.15
CA TRP A 471 -32.45 3.13 4.53
C TRP A 471 -31.89 3.15 3.10
N ASP A 472 -32.59 3.88 2.23
CA ASP A 472 -32.17 4.21 0.88
C ASP A 472 -31.67 5.67 0.87
N ALA A 473 -30.39 5.86 0.91
CA ALA A 473 -29.78 7.19 0.81
C ALA A 473 -29.71 7.64 -0.66
N ILE A 474 -29.97 8.93 -0.88
CA ILE A 474 -29.81 9.57 -2.19
C ILE A 474 -28.87 10.75 -1.99
N GLU A 475 -27.70 10.68 -2.62
CA GLU A 475 -26.63 11.67 -2.45
C GLU A 475 -26.17 12.22 -3.80
N GLU A 476 -25.63 13.42 -3.75
CA GLU A 476 -25.02 14.08 -4.89
C GLU A 476 -23.53 14.31 -4.65
N PHE A 477 -22.72 13.90 -5.59
CA PHE A 477 -21.28 14.10 -5.55
C PHE A 477 -20.82 14.98 -6.71
N THR A 478 -20.46 16.22 -6.41
CA THR A 478 -19.93 17.15 -7.39
C THR A 478 -18.41 17.01 -7.52
N LEU A 479 -17.97 16.58 -8.69
CA LEU A 479 -16.55 16.47 -9.02
C LEU A 479 -16.04 17.85 -9.40
N LYS A 480 -15.28 18.50 -8.48
CA LYS A 480 -14.63 19.79 -8.74
C LYS A 480 -13.28 19.55 -9.44
N ASN A 481 -13.05 20.24 -10.55
CA ASN A 481 -11.79 20.20 -11.30
C ASN A 481 -10.64 20.86 -10.54
#